data_61cb882b1534bfb9e1f06038b1395ccf
#
_entry.id   61cb882b1534bfb9e1f06038b1395ccf
#
_cell.length_a   1.000
_cell.length_b   1.000
_cell.length_c   1.000
_cell.angle_alpha   90.00
_cell.angle_beta   90.00
_cell.angle_gamma   90.00
#
_symmetry.space_group_name_H-M   'P 1'
#
loop_
_entity.id
_entity.type
_entity.pdbx_description
1 polymer ?
#
loop_
_entity_poly.entity_id
_entity_poly.type
_entity_poly.pdbx_seq_one_letter_code
_entity_poly.pdbx_strand_id
1 'polypeptide(L)'
;MTNFLFKGLVLSMLCIFVALACSDEDRTVRTKPIEKSEKKAFRILILGDSLTEGFGVLEREAYPHLLEEKLNRELSAKTGSAYRVINGGITGATSSGGVSRIDWFLQAEPDYLILALGGNDGLRGVPVPETEENLSEILATAGKNEIPALLAGMKIPPNYGLTYTSDFAQMYEDLSKLHDVPRIPFLLEGVGGEAQFNLPDRIHPNPAGHALIAETVYKTLAPQLQKIP
;
A
#
# COMPACT_ATOMS: atom_id res chain seq x y z
N MET A 1 1.98 76.50 25.04
CA MET A 1 1.91 77.57 24.03
C MET A 1 1.08 77.05 22.90
N THR A 2 -0.08 77.65 22.83
CA THR A 2 -0.88 78.18 21.71
C THR A 2 -1.38 77.15 20.71
N ASN A 3 -2.67 76.76 20.80
CA ASN A 3 -3.86 77.32 20.14
C ASN A 3 -3.73 77.25 18.59
N PHE A 4 -4.70 76.58 17.89
CA PHE A 4 -5.89 77.25 17.40
C PHE A 4 -6.90 76.25 16.79
N LEU A 5 -8.09 76.43 17.28
CA LEU A 5 -9.39 75.99 16.68
C LEU A 5 -9.59 76.49 15.24
N PHE A 6 -10.31 75.76 14.40
CA PHE A 6 -11.39 76.40 13.62
C PHE A 6 -12.53 75.44 13.29
N LYS A 7 -13.69 75.93 13.54
CA LYS A 7 -15.04 75.40 13.30
C LYS A 7 -15.47 75.65 11.85
N GLY A 8 -16.45 74.92 11.40
CA GLY A 8 -17.31 75.24 10.28
C GLY A 8 -18.06 73.98 9.83
N LEU A 9 -19.16 73.76 10.18
CA LEU A 9 -20.59 74.04 10.17
C LEU A 9 -21.21 74.12 8.75
N VAL A 10 -22.29 73.28 8.56
CA VAL A 10 -23.52 73.46 7.74
C VAL A 10 -23.36 73.01 6.26
N LEU A 11 -24.21 72.15 5.68
CA LEU A 11 -25.65 72.25 5.49
C LEU A 11 -26.18 71.00 4.81
N SER A 12 -27.29 70.54 5.32
CA SER A 12 -28.36 69.71 4.82
C SER A 12 -28.63 69.83 3.33
N MET A 13 -28.83 68.72 2.62
CA MET A 13 -29.84 68.61 1.57
C MET A 13 -30.37 67.19 1.38
N LEU A 14 -31.59 67.02 1.84
CA LEU A 14 -32.46 65.87 1.71
C LEU A 14 -32.97 65.80 0.25
N CYS A 15 -32.61 64.74 -0.49
CA CYS A 15 -33.30 64.38 -1.70
C CYS A 15 -33.82 62.96 -1.61
N ILE A 16 -35.11 62.86 -1.35
CA ILE A 16 -35.91 61.62 -1.47
C ILE A 16 -36.09 61.32 -2.95
N PHE A 17 -35.52 60.22 -3.39
CA PHE A 17 -35.94 59.62 -4.66
C PHE A 17 -36.53 58.24 -4.35
N VAL A 18 -37.85 58.19 -4.46
CA VAL A 18 -38.64 56.96 -4.52
C VAL A 18 -38.51 56.43 -5.96
N ALA A 19 -37.78 55.33 -6.10
CA ALA A 19 -37.80 54.55 -7.34
C ALA A 19 -38.44 53.21 -7.04
N LEU A 20 -39.64 52.99 -7.54
CA LEU A 20 -40.24 51.68 -7.67
C LEU A 20 -39.33 50.85 -8.61
N ALA A 21 -38.77 49.78 -8.13
CA ALA A 21 -38.17 48.76 -8.96
C ALA A 21 -38.94 47.45 -8.76
N CYS A 22 -39.55 46.99 -9.83
CA CYS A 22 -40.17 45.68 -9.94
C CYS A 22 -39.16 44.58 -9.53
N SER A 23 -39.60 43.73 -8.65
CA SER A 23 -38.89 42.50 -8.30
C SER A 23 -39.17 41.44 -9.36
N ASP A 24 -38.22 41.20 -10.22
CA ASP A 24 -38.11 39.92 -10.93
C ASP A 24 -37.39 38.94 -10.01
N GLU A 25 -38.15 38.06 -9.39
CA GLU A 25 -37.61 36.89 -8.68
C GLU A 25 -37.10 35.87 -9.71
N ASP A 26 -35.87 36.07 -10.15
CA ASP A 26 -35.12 35.03 -10.83
C ASP A 26 -34.73 33.95 -9.82
N ARG A 27 -35.61 32.94 -9.67
CA ARG A 27 -35.34 31.70 -8.93
C ARG A 27 -34.31 30.88 -9.69
N THR A 28 -33.04 31.29 -9.66
CA THR A 28 -31.97 30.41 -10.02
C THR A 28 -31.92 29.31 -8.96
N VAL A 29 -32.45 28.14 -9.30
CA VAL A 29 -32.24 26.90 -8.58
C VAL A 29 -30.75 26.63 -8.62
N ARG A 30 -30.03 27.07 -7.59
CA ARG A 30 -28.68 26.61 -7.34
C ARG A 30 -28.73 25.11 -7.04
N THR A 31 -28.62 24.30 -8.08
CA THR A 31 -28.23 22.90 -7.91
C THR A 31 -26.88 22.89 -7.23
N LYS A 32 -26.85 22.54 -5.94
CA LYS A 32 -25.59 22.19 -5.28
C LYS A 32 -24.91 21.18 -6.17
N PRO A 33 -23.61 21.36 -6.48
CA PRO A 33 -22.84 20.28 -7.10
C PRO A 33 -23.04 19.05 -6.21
N ILE A 34 -23.41 17.94 -6.78
CA ILE A 34 -23.37 16.65 -6.09
C ILE A 34 -21.91 16.47 -5.79
N GLU A 35 -21.51 16.71 -4.54
CA GLU A 35 -20.20 16.30 -4.02
C GLU A 35 -20.15 14.80 -4.25
N LYS A 36 -19.45 14.41 -5.30
CA LYS A 36 -19.08 13.02 -5.53
C LYS A 36 -18.21 12.70 -4.32
N SER A 37 -18.78 12.01 -3.32
CA SER A 37 -18.00 11.42 -2.23
C SER A 37 -16.86 10.66 -2.90
N GLU A 38 -15.64 11.18 -2.82
CA GLU A 38 -14.47 10.47 -3.30
C GLU A 38 -14.42 9.17 -2.50
N LYS A 39 -14.76 8.07 -3.16
CA LYS A 39 -14.71 6.74 -2.56
C LYS A 39 -13.27 6.54 -2.11
N LYS A 40 -13.04 6.43 -0.79
CA LYS A 40 -11.70 6.22 -0.23
C LYS A 40 -11.04 5.06 -0.98
N ALA A 41 -9.84 5.24 -1.48
CA ALA A 41 -9.14 4.19 -2.19
C ALA A 41 -8.91 2.98 -1.26
N PHE A 42 -9.07 1.78 -1.78
CA PHE A 42 -8.75 0.53 -1.08
C PHE A 42 -7.23 0.43 -0.91
N ARG A 43 -6.76 0.39 0.33
CA ARG A 43 -5.33 0.48 0.69
C ARG A 43 -4.74 -0.89 0.94
N ILE A 44 -3.70 -1.24 0.21
CA ILE A 44 -2.97 -2.50 0.32
C ILE A 44 -1.58 -2.19 0.88
N LEU A 45 -1.31 -2.64 2.09
CA LEU A 45 0.03 -2.59 2.68
C LEU A 45 0.83 -3.79 2.19
N ILE A 46 2.03 -3.55 1.66
CA ILE A 46 3.03 -4.60 1.43
C ILE A 46 4.13 -4.44 2.45
N LEU A 47 4.14 -5.29 3.47
CA LEU A 47 5.18 -5.33 4.48
C LEU A 47 6.30 -6.26 4.00
N GLY A 48 7.46 -5.69 3.65
CA GLY A 48 8.53 -6.42 2.98
C GLY A 48 9.94 -5.94 3.29
N ASP A 49 10.87 -6.42 2.51
CA ASP A 49 12.30 -6.12 2.57
C ASP A 49 12.78 -5.31 1.35
N SER A 50 14.04 -5.49 0.92
CA SER A 50 14.62 -4.82 -0.26
C SER A 50 13.89 -5.12 -1.56
N LEU A 51 13.29 -6.29 -1.69
CA LEU A 51 12.50 -6.66 -2.87
C LEU A 51 11.25 -5.77 -2.98
N THR A 52 10.61 -5.49 -1.84
CA THR A 52 9.44 -4.62 -1.77
C THR A 52 9.82 -3.14 -1.86
N GLU A 53 10.90 -2.73 -1.21
CA GLU A 53 11.42 -1.36 -1.32
C GLU A 53 11.71 -0.97 -2.77
N GLY A 54 12.20 -1.93 -3.58
CA GLY A 54 12.66 -1.69 -4.94
C GLY A 54 14.14 -1.32 -4.99
N PHE A 55 14.97 -2.04 -4.21
CA PHE A 55 16.42 -1.79 -4.16
C PHE A 55 17.05 -1.80 -5.54
N GLY A 56 17.74 -0.71 -5.88
CA GLY A 56 18.50 -0.59 -7.12
C GLY A 56 17.68 -0.25 -8.38
N VAL A 57 16.38 -0.03 -8.26
CA VAL A 57 15.49 0.43 -9.33
C VAL A 57 14.77 1.72 -8.94
N LEU A 58 14.15 2.38 -9.90
CA LEU A 58 13.33 3.55 -9.61
C LEU A 58 12.00 3.12 -8.96
N GLU A 59 11.40 3.96 -8.13
CA GLU A 59 10.11 3.69 -7.47
C GLU A 59 9.04 3.20 -8.47
N ARG A 60 8.92 3.86 -9.63
CA ARG A 60 7.96 3.48 -10.68
C ARG A 60 8.25 2.13 -11.36
N GLU A 61 9.43 1.56 -11.14
CA GLU A 61 9.86 0.26 -11.68
C GLU A 61 9.74 -0.84 -10.62
N ALA A 62 9.56 -0.47 -9.35
CA ALA A 62 9.38 -1.42 -8.26
C ALA A 62 8.01 -2.10 -8.32
N TYR A 63 7.95 -3.39 -7.97
CA TYR A 63 6.73 -4.18 -8.11
C TYR A 63 5.51 -3.64 -7.33
N PRO A 64 5.63 -2.95 -6.17
CA PRO A 64 4.48 -2.37 -5.51
C PRO A 64 3.79 -1.29 -6.35
N HIS A 65 4.56 -0.43 -7.01
CA HIS A 65 4.03 0.59 -7.91
C HIS A 65 3.39 -0.03 -9.15
N LEU A 66 4.07 -0.99 -9.78
CA LEU A 66 3.54 -1.70 -10.96
C LEU A 66 2.26 -2.49 -10.63
N LEU A 67 2.16 -3.03 -9.41
CA LEU A 67 0.96 -3.69 -8.92
C LEU A 67 -0.20 -2.68 -8.76
N GLU A 68 0.05 -1.50 -8.17
CA GLU A 68 -0.95 -0.44 -8.04
C GLU A 68 -1.51 -0.04 -9.41
N GLU A 69 -0.65 0.24 -10.37
CA GLU A 69 -1.05 0.57 -11.74
C GLU A 69 -1.88 -0.55 -12.38
N LYS A 70 -1.44 -1.81 -12.22
CA LYS A 70 -2.14 -2.97 -12.78
C LYS A 70 -3.52 -3.16 -12.15
N LEU A 71 -3.64 -3.06 -10.82
CA LEU A 71 -4.91 -3.14 -10.11
C LEU A 71 -5.88 -2.06 -10.61
N ASN A 72 -5.42 -0.84 -10.72
CA ASN A 72 -6.25 0.27 -11.18
C ASN A 72 -6.65 0.12 -12.66
N ARG A 73 -5.79 -0.38 -13.51
CA ARG A 73 -6.07 -0.62 -14.93
C ARG A 73 -7.05 -1.78 -15.16
N GLU A 74 -6.89 -2.89 -14.43
CA GLU A 74 -7.56 -4.15 -14.78
C GLU A 74 -8.69 -4.55 -13.82
N LEU A 75 -8.66 -4.03 -12.57
CA LEU A 75 -9.59 -4.46 -11.53
C LEU A 75 -10.55 -3.36 -11.09
N SER A 76 -10.14 -2.10 -11.12
CA SER A 76 -10.91 -0.95 -10.63
C SER A 76 -12.32 -0.88 -11.22
N ALA A 77 -12.47 -1.08 -12.51
CA ALA A 77 -13.77 -1.05 -13.20
C ALA A 77 -14.70 -2.20 -12.77
N LYS A 78 -14.14 -3.33 -12.33
CA LYS A 78 -14.90 -4.52 -11.91
C LYS A 78 -15.36 -4.43 -10.46
N THR A 79 -14.56 -3.82 -9.58
CA THR A 79 -14.83 -3.69 -8.15
C THR A 79 -15.44 -2.33 -7.78
N GLY A 80 -15.33 -1.36 -8.66
CA GLY A 80 -15.75 0.02 -8.39
C GLY A 80 -14.87 0.73 -7.35
N SER A 81 -13.68 0.20 -7.05
CA SER A 81 -12.72 0.75 -6.09
C SER A 81 -11.45 1.21 -6.80
N ALA A 82 -10.91 2.35 -6.40
CA ALA A 82 -9.53 2.70 -6.69
C ALA A 82 -8.61 1.97 -5.70
N TYR A 83 -7.41 1.61 -6.11
CA TYR A 83 -6.44 0.92 -5.28
C TYR A 83 -5.24 1.81 -5.00
N ARG A 84 -4.73 1.75 -3.77
CA ARG A 84 -3.49 2.39 -3.34
C ARG A 84 -2.60 1.37 -2.66
N VAL A 85 -1.36 1.24 -3.14
CA VAL A 85 -0.36 0.36 -2.52
C VAL A 85 0.55 1.18 -1.61
N ILE A 86 0.63 0.75 -0.34
CA ILE A 86 1.55 1.30 0.66
C ILE A 86 2.79 0.41 0.65
N ASN A 87 3.90 0.96 0.16
CA ASN A 87 5.17 0.26 0.15
C ASN A 87 5.80 0.30 1.55
N GLY A 88 5.75 -0.82 2.26
CA GLY A 88 6.36 -1.05 3.57
C GLY A 88 7.68 -1.83 3.49
N GLY A 89 8.38 -1.78 2.35
CA GLY A 89 9.69 -2.38 2.15
C GLY A 89 10.80 -1.62 2.87
N ILE A 90 11.72 -2.34 3.47
CA ILE A 90 12.98 -1.80 4.04
C ILE A 90 14.12 -2.75 3.72
N THR A 91 15.14 -2.25 3.05
CA THR A 91 16.33 -3.03 2.69
C THR A 91 16.93 -3.72 3.92
N GLY A 92 17.16 -5.02 3.80
CA GLY A 92 17.75 -5.84 4.85
C GLY A 92 16.79 -6.24 5.98
N ALA A 93 15.51 -5.88 5.91
CA ALA A 93 14.53 -6.23 6.93
C ALA A 93 14.36 -7.75 7.06
N THR A 94 14.28 -8.23 8.29
CA THR A 94 13.95 -9.61 8.69
C THR A 94 12.50 -9.70 9.15
N SER A 95 12.03 -10.91 9.43
CA SER A 95 10.73 -11.15 10.05
C SER A 95 10.59 -10.41 11.38
N SER A 96 11.62 -10.44 12.25
CA SER A 96 11.68 -9.68 13.52
C SER A 96 11.56 -8.16 13.30
N GLY A 97 12.22 -7.63 12.23
CA GLY A 97 12.03 -6.24 11.82
C GLY A 97 10.61 -5.94 11.38
N GLY A 98 9.88 -6.91 10.85
CA GLY A 98 8.46 -6.82 10.51
C GLY A 98 7.58 -6.69 11.76
N VAL A 99 7.80 -7.56 12.76
CA VAL A 99 7.08 -7.52 14.05
C VAL A 99 7.22 -6.14 14.71
N SER A 100 8.42 -5.60 14.75
CA SER A 100 8.67 -4.31 15.43
C SER A 100 8.00 -3.10 14.76
N ARG A 101 7.49 -3.20 13.53
CA ARG A 101 6.95 -2.07 12.75
C ARG A 101 5.53 -2.25 12.23
N ILE A 102 4.94 -3.44 12.38
CA ILE A 102 3.57 -3.69 11.88
C ILE A 102 2.58 -2.70 12.48
N ASP A 103 2.60 -2.45 13.78
CA ASP A 103 1.67 -1.55 14.47
C ASP A 103 1.77 -0.10 13.95
N TRP A 104 2.98 0.35 13.56
CA TRP A 104 3.15 1.66 12.95
C TRP A 104 2.48 1.74 11.58
N PHE A 105 2.61 0.69 10.76
CA PHE A 105 1.96 0.65 9.45
C PHE A 105 0.44 0.52 9.53
N LEU A 106 -0.09 -0.10 10.58
CA LEU A 106 -1.54 -0.20 10.80
C LEU A 106 -2.19 1.17 11.05
N GLN A 107 -1.44 2.18 11.49
CA GLN A 107 -1.93 3.56 11.60
C GLN A 107 -2.33 4.17 10.24
N ALA A 108 -1.80 3.64 9.14
CA ALA A 108 -2.25 4.01 7.81
C ALA A 108 -3.61 3.38 7.43
N GLU A 109 -4.22 2.60 8.33
CA GLU A 109 -5.51 1.89 8.17
C GLU A 109 -5.56 1.12 6.83
N PRO A 110 -4.67 0.17 6.57
CA PRO A 110 -4.74 -0.63 5.35
C PRO A 110 -5.97 -1.54 5.37
N ASP A 111 -6.57 -1.73 4.20
CA ASP A 111 -7.71 -2.63 4.01
C ASP A 111 -7.25 -4.06 3.69
N TYR A 112 -5.97 -4.25 3.36
CA TYR A 112 -5.36 -5.54 3.03
C TYR A 112 -3.86 -5.54 3.34
N LEU A 113 -3.32 -6.68 3.79
CA LEU A 113 -1.89 -6.89 4.03
C LEU A 113 -1.32 -7.91 3.05
N ILE A 114 -0.18 -7.59 2.43
CA ILE A 114 0.71 -8.56 1.78
C ILE A 114 1.96 -8.67 2.65
N LEU A 115 2.19 -9.84 3.24
CA LEU A 115 3.39 -10.12 4.04
C LEU A 115 4.46 -10.77 3.16
N ALA A 116 5.54 -10.03 2.87
CA ALA A 116 6.63 -10.40 1.98
C ALA A 116 7.98 -10.28 2.70
N LEU A 117 8.15 -11.03 3.77
CA LEU A 117 9.34 -11.09 4.62
C LEU A 117 9.85 -12.52 4.78
N GLY A 118 11.02 -12.66 5.39
CA GLY A 118 11.68 -13.92 5.70
C GLY A 118 12.88 -14.23 4.78
N GLY A 119 12.96 -13.61 3.60
CA GLY A 119 14.10 -13.82 2.70
C GLY A 119 15.45 -13.53 3.36
N ASN A 120 15.57 -12.43 4.09
CA ASN A 120 16.77 -12.08 4.83
C ASN A 120 17.05 -13.02 6.02
N ASP A 121 16.02 -13.54 6.66
CA ASP A 121 16.15 -14.54 7.72
C ASP A 121 16.80 -15.81 7.14
N GLY A 122 16.26 -16.33 6.04
CA GLY A 122 16.80 -17.49 5.35
C GLY A 122 18.24 -17.30 4.89
N LEU A 123 18.57 -16.15 4.28
CA LEU A 123 19.93 -15.83 3.82
C LEU A 123 20.93 -15.66 4.98
N ARG A 124 20.47 -15.34 6.18
CA ARG A 124 21.31 -15.22 7.39
C ARG A 124 21.35 -16.49 8.22
N GLY A 125 20.61 -17.52 7.83
CA GLY A 125 20.56 -18.79 8.57
C GLY A 125 19.83 -18.67 9.90
N VAL A 126 18.89 -17.74 10.04
CA VAL A 126 18.02 -17.64 11.24
C VAL A 126 17.26 -18.96 11.38
N PRO A 127 17.14 -19.52 12.60
CA PRO A 127 16.37 -20.74 12.81
C PRO A 127 14.94 -20.63 12.24
N VAL A 128 14.51 -21.65 11.49
CA VAL A 128 13.18 -21.64 10.85
C VAL A 128 12.05 -21.38 11.86
N PRO A 129 12.03 -22.00 13.06
CA PRO A 129 10.98 -21.74 14.06
C PRO A 129 10.91 -20.28 14.53
N GLU A 130 12.05 -19.57 14.60
CA GLU A 130 12.08 -18.15 14.98
C GLU A 130 11.47 -17.28 13.86
N THR A 131 11.81 -17.56 12.61
CA THR A 131 11.20 -16.88 11.46
C THR A 131 9.68 -17.14 11.39
N GLU A 132 9.28 -18.38 11.63
CA GLU A 132 7.88 -18.82 11.67
C GLU A 132 7.08 -18.07 12.74
N GLU A 133 7.60 -17.99 13.97
CA GLU A 133 6.98 -17.28 15.08
C GLU A 133 6.76 -15.80 14.74
N ASN A 134 7.77 -15.13 14.21
CA ASN A 134 7.67 -13.73 13.82
C ASN A 134 6.63 -13.49 12.70
N LEU A 135 6.64 -14.31 11.65
CA LEU A 135 5.66 -14.19 10.56
C LEU A 135 4.25 -14.49 11.05
N SER A 136 4.10 -15.50 11.93
CA SER A 136 2.82 -15.84 12.58
C SER A 136 2.28 -14.69 13.42
N GLU A 137 3.13 -14.01 14.19
CA GLU A 137 2.76 -12.85 15.00
C GLU A 137 2.23 -11.70 14.12
N ILE A 138 2.89 -11.42 12.99
CA ILE A 138 2.43 -10.39 12.05
C ILE A 138 1.06 -10.75 11.48
N LEU A 139 0.85 -12.01 11.04
CA LEU A 139 -0.44 -12.47 10.51
C LEU A 139 -1.54 -12.44 11.58
N ALA A 140 -1.21 -12.85 12.81
CA ALA A 140 -2.14 -12.78 13.93
C ALA A 140 -2.52 -11.33 14.27
N THR A 141 -1.56 -10.40 14.18
CA THR A 141 -1.80 -8.97 14.39
C THR A 141 -2.73 -8.41 13.32
N ALA A 142 -2.54 -8.76 12.04
CA ALA A 142 -3.47 -8.40 10.96
C ALA A 142 -4.88 -8.96 11.23
N GLY A 143 -4.99 -10.25 11.60
CA GLY A 143 -6.26 -10.89 11.91
C GLY A 143 -7.01 -10.24 13.10
N LYS A 144 -6.29 -9.86 14.16
CA LYS A 144 -6.86 -9.13 15.32
C LYS A 144 -7.44 -7.76 14.92
N ASN A 145 -6.91 -7.15 13.87
CA ASN A 145 -7.39 -5.88 13.31
C ASN A 145 -8.36 -6.08 12.14
N GLU A 146 -8.83 -7.30 11.92
CA GLU A 146 -9.78 -7.66 10.86
C GLU A 146 -9.26 -7.33 9.44
N ILE A 147 -7.92 -7.29 9.26
CA ILE A 147 -7.27 -7.02 7.99
C ILE A 147 -6.95 -8.36 7.30
N PRO A 148 -7.60 -8.67 6.17
CA PRO A 148 -7.27 -9.86 5.40
C PRO A 148 -5.84 -9.79 4.89
N ALA A 149 -5.17 -10.94 4.81
CA ALA A 149 -3.76 -11.01 4.46
C ALA A 149 -3.48 -11.99 3.31
N LEU A 150 -2.38 -11.77 2.61
CA LEU A 150 -1.75 -12.66 1.63
C LEU A 150 -0.31 -12.88 2.06
N LEU A 151 0.11 -14.13 2.18
CA LEU A 151 1.49 -14.48 2.51
C LEU A 151 2.31 -14.74 1.24
N ALA A 152 3.38 -14.00 1.03
CA ALA A 152 4.32 -14.22 -0.06
C ALA A 152 5.45 -15.15 0.39
N GLY A 153 5.41 -16.41 -0.08
CA GLY A 153 6.42 -17.41 0.24
C GLY A 153 7.77 -17.11 -0.43
N MET A 154 8.84 -17.50 0.28
CA MET A 154 10.22 -17.38 -0.19
C MET A 154 10.89 -18.75 -0.20
N LYS A 155 11.92 -18.87 -1.05
CA LYS A 155 12.83 -20.01 -1.09
C LYS A 155 14.26 -19.50 -0.96
N ILE A 156 15.13 -20.31 -0.37
CA ILE A 156 16.55 -20.02 -0.24
C ILE A 156 17.38 -21.00 -1.08
N PRO A 157 18.58 -20.60 -1.52
CA PRO A 157 19.41 -21.46 -2.35
C PRO A 157 19.79 -22.78 -1.65
N PRO A 158 19.97 -23.88 -2.40
CA PRO A 158 20.19 -25.22 -1.85
C PRO A 158 21.52 -25.39 -1.11
N ASN A 159 22.45 -24.46 -1.26
CA ASN A 159 23.75 -24.47 -0.54
C ASN A 159 23.63 -24.22 0.96
N TYR A 160 22.44 -23.85 1.47
CA TYR A 160 22.14 -23.76 2.91
C TYR A 160 21.81 -25.10 3.56
N GLY A 161 21.83 -26.18 2.79
CA GLY A 161 21.53 -27.55 3.23
C GLY A 161 20.07 -27.95 3.00
N LEU A 162 19.86 -29.21 2.61
CA LEU A 162 18.56 -29.69 2.17
C LEU A 162 17.48 -29.59 3.25
N THR A 163 17.79 -29.95 4.48
CA THR A 163 16.83 -29.88 5.59
C THR A 163 16.38 -28.43 5.82
N TYR A 164 17.33 -27.50 5.98
CA TYR A 164 17.00 -26.10 6.24
C TYR A 164 16.19 -25.47 5.10
N THR A 165 16.56 -25.74 3.83
CA THR A 165 15.83 -25.19 2.67
C THR A 165 14.43 -25.77 2.53
N SER A 166 14.26 -27.06 2.85
CA SER A 166 12.96 -27.74 2.86
C SER A 166 12.06 -27.17 3.96
N ASP A 167 12.54 -27.10 5.17
CA ASP A 167 11.80 -26.62 6.34
C ASP A 167 11.42 -25.14 6.15
N PHE A 168 12.34 -24.34 5.61
CA PHE A 168 12.09 -22.92 5.33
C PHE A 168 10.97 -22.73 4.28
N ALA A 169 10.93 -23.54 3.25
CA ALA A 169 9.86 -23.48 2.25
C ALA A 169 8.52 -24.01 2.82
N GLN A 170 8.58 -25.07 3.64
CA GLN A 170 7.39 -25.67 4.26
C GLN A 170 6.72 -24.75 5.27
N MET A 171 7.49 -24.00 6.03
CA MET A 171 7.01 -22.99 6.99
C MET A 171 5.94 -22.06 6.39
N TYR A 172 6.14 -21.56 5.17
CA TYR A 172 5.14 -20.68 4.52
C TYR A 172 3.83 -21.40 4.21
N GLU A 173 3.90 -22.68 3.89
CA GLU A 173 2.70 -23.48 3.66
C GLU A 173 1.93 -23.71 4.97
N ASP A 174 2.65 -24.03 6.04
CA ASP A 174 2.07 -24.29 7.35
C ASP A 174 1.47 -23.00 7.95
N LEU A 175 2.12 -21.87 7.82
CA LEU A 175 1.59 -20.55 8.21
C LEU A 175 0.32 -20.18 7.42
N SER A 176 0.30 -20.43 6.12
CA SER A 176 -0.87 -20.19 5.28
C SER A 176 -2.09 -20.99 5.76
N LYS A 177 -1.88 -22.27 6.13
CA LYS A 177 -2.92 -23.14 6.68
C LYS A 177 -3.34 -22.70 8.09
N LEU A 178 -2.36 -22.39 8.95
CA LEU A 178 -2.61 -22.00 10.34
C LEU A 178 -3.46 -20.73 10.45
N HIS A 179 -3.19 -19.75 9.61
CA HIS A 179 -3.86 -18.45 9.63
C HIS A 179 -5.01 -18.35 8.61
N ASP A 180 -5.29 -19.42 7.85
CA ASP A 180 -6.30 -19.45 6.78
C ASP A 180 -6.14 -18.27 5.78
N VAL A 181 -4.91 -18.02 5.37
CA VAL A 181 -4.58 -16.92 4.42
C VAL A 181 -4.09 -17.49 3.08
N PRO A 182 -4.47 -16.90 1.93
CA PRO A 182 -3.92 -17.27 0.64
C PRO A 182 -2.41 -17.07 0.62
N ARG A 183 -1.72 -17.89 -0.18
CA ARG A 183 -0.26 -17.85 -0.30
C ARG A 183 0.19 -17.75 -1.75
N ILE A 184 1.21 -16.94 -2.01
CA ILE A 184 2.06 -17.04 -3.19
C ILE A 184 3.12 -18.09 -2.87
N PRO A 185 3.21 -19.21 -3.60
CA PRO A 185 4.17 -20.27 -3.28
C PRO A 185 5.63 -19.82 -3.29
N PHE A 186 5.97 -18.93 -4.24
CA PHE A 186 7.29 -18.32 -4.34
C PHE A 186 7.18 -16.94 -5.00
N LEU A 187 7.52 -15.89 -4.26
CA LEU A 187 7.40 -14.51 -4.75
C LEU A 187 8.27 -14.26 -6.00
N LEU A 188 9.45 -14.86 -6.04
CA LEU A 188 10.43 -14.75 -7.13
C LEU A 188 10.28 -15.84 -8.20
N GLU A 189 9.11 -16.42 -8.39
CA GLU A 189 8.89 -17.44 -9.41
C GLU A 189 9.22 -16.86 -10.80
N GLY A 190 10.11 -17.55 -11.54
CA GLY A 190 10.61 -17.12 -12.83
C GLY A 190 11.61 -15.95 -12.80
N VAL A 191 11.97 -15.44 -11.61
CA VAL A 191 12.92 -14.34 -11.41
C VAL A 191 14.15 -14.79 -10.64
N GLY A 192 13.93 -15.56 -9.57
CA GLY A 192 15.00 -15.99 -8.67
C GLY A 192 16.09 -16.78 -9.39
N GLY A 193 17.34 -16.31 -9.33
CA GLY A 193 18.50 -16.94 -9.98
C GLY A 193 18.66 -16.61 -11.48
N GLU A 194 17.67 -16.05 -12.13
CA GLU A 194 17.70 -15.72 -13.56
C GLU A 194 18.47 -14.41 -13.82
N ALA A 195 19.67 -14.51 -14.40
CA ALA A 195 20.55 -13.35 -14.59
C ALA A 195 19.91 -12.20 -15.40
N GLN A 196 19.02 -12.52 -16.33
CA GLN A 196 18.31 -11.54 -17.17
C GLN A 196 17.27 -10.73 -16.41
N PHE A 197 16.80 -11.21 -15.25
CA PHE A 197 15.78 -10.57 -14.43
C PHE A 197 16.30 -10.01 -13.11
N ASN A 198 17.62 -10.11 -12.86
CA ASN A 198 18.25 -9.63 -11.64
C ASN A 198 19.33 -8.59 -11.95
N LEU A 199 19.65 -7.77 -10.94
CA LEU A 199 20.81 -6.91 -10.94
C LEU A 199 22.11 -7.75 -10.94
N PRO A 200 23.29 -7.12 -11.13
CA PRO A 200 24.56 -7.84 -11.13
C PRO A 200 24.86 -8.67 -9.88
N ASP A 201 24.24 -8.34 -8.75
CA ASP A 201 24.34 -9.10 -7.48
C ASP A 201 23.58 -10.44 -7.51
N ARG A 202 22.71 -10.66 -8.49
CA ARG A 202 21.88 -11.87 -8.70
C ARG A 202 20.90 -12.18 -7.55
N ILE A 203 20.64 -11.20 -6.71
CA ILE A 203 19.72 -11.27 -5.55
C ILE A 203 18.53 -10.37 -5.78
N HIS A 204 18.80 -9.14 -6.21
CA HIS A 204 17.77 -8.12 -6.36
C HIS A 204 17.27 -8.09 -7.81
N PRO A 205 15.95 -8.09 -8.03
CA PRO A 205 15.37 -8.00 -9.35
C PRO A 205 15.70 -6.67 -10.04
N ASN A 206 15.93 -6.72 -11.34
CA ASN A 206 15.97 -5.54 -12.19
C ASN A 206 14.52 -5.11 -12.59
N PRO A 207 14.31 -4.01 -13.34
CA PRO A 207 12.95 -3.57 -13.71
C PRO A 207 12.11 -4.65 -14.39
N ALA A 208 12.70 -5.52 -15.21
CA ALA A 208 11.99 -6.63 -15.85
C ALA A 208 11.59 -7.71 -14.83
N GLY A 209 12.46 -8.02 -13.87
CA GLY A 209 12.15 -8.91 -12.75
C GLY A 209 11.02 -8.37 -11.87
N HIS A 210 11.04 -7.07 -11.56
CA HIS A 210 9.96 -6.43 -10.80
C HIS A 210 8.60 -6.50 -11.53
N ALA A 211 8.58 -6.36 -12.85
CA ALA A 211 7.36 -6.55 -13.63
C ALA A 211 6.78 -7.97 -13.52
N LEU A 212 7.64 -8.99 -13.52
CA LEU A 212 7.22 -10.39 -13.31
C LEU A 212 6.70 -10.62 -11.88
N ILE A 213 7.33 -10.03 -10.87
CA ILE A 213 6.86 -10.11 -9.48
C ILE A 213 5.48 -9.47 -9.36
N ALA A 214 5.26 -8.27 -9.94
CA ALA A 214 3.96 -7.61 -9.93
C ALA A 214 2.87 -8.50 -10.56
N GLU A 215 3.19 -9.22 -11.64
CA GLU A 215 2.29 -10.19 -12.27
C GLU A 215 1.99 -11.38 -11.37
N THR A 216 3.00 -11.93 -10.70
CA THR A 216 2.87 -13.05 -9.74
C THR A 216 1.97 -12.65 -8.56
N VAL A 217 2.17 -11.47 -7.99
CA VAL A 217 1.33 -10.95 -6.90
C VAL A 217 -0.10 -10.70 -7.39
N TYR A 218 -0.26 -10.05 -8.53
CA TYR A 218 -1.58 -9.75 -9.11
C TYR A 218 -2.43 -11.01 -9.32
N LYS A 219 -1.86 -12.07 -9.88
CA LYS A 219 -2.57 -13.34 -10.16
C LYS A 219 -3.17 -13.96 -8.91
N THR A 220 -2.49 -13.85 -7.77
CA THR A 220 -2.98 -14.40 -6.50
C THR A 220 -3.92 -13.43 -5.78
N LEU A 221 -3.62 -12.14 -5.83
CA LEU A 221 -4.34 -11.09 -5.10
C LEU A 221 -5.69 -10.74 -5.73
N ALA A 222 -5.74 -10.55 -7.06
CA ALA A 222 -6.94 -10.04 -7.73
C ALA A 222 -8.20 -10.89 -7.48
N PRO A 223 -8.15 -12.24 -7.47
CA PRO A 223 -9.30 -13.06 -7.10
C PRO A 223 -9.75 -12.88 -5.65
N GLN A 224 -8.86 -12.50 -4.73
CA GLN A 224 -9.22 -12.24 -3.34
C GLN A 224 -9.95 -10.91 -3.20
N LEU A 225 -9.44 -9.86 -3.85
CA LEU A 225 -10.04 -8.53 -3.82
C LEU A 225 -11.45 -8.50 -4.43
N GLN A 226 -11.75 -9.38 -5.38
CA GLN A 226 -13.10 -9.51 -5.96
C GLN A 226 -14.13 -10.13 -5.02
N LYS A 227 -13.69 -10.79 -3.94
CA LYS A 227 -14.57 -11.41 -2.94
C LYS A 227 -14.88 -10.46 -1.78
N ILE A 228 -14.11 -9.37 -1.65
CA ILE A 228 -14.33 -8.37 -0.61
C ILE A 228 -15.49 -7.47 -1.07
N PRO A 229 -16.54 -7.31 -0.25
CA PRO A 229 -17.75 -6.56 -0.60
C PRO A 229 -17.53 -5.05 -0.80
#